data_9bdcb0a2502e8d22761a349f36ee823b
#
_entry.id   9bdcb0a2502e8d22761a349f36ee823b
#
_cell.length_a   1.000
_cell.length_b   1.000
_cell.length_c   1.000
_cell.angle_alpha   90.00
_cell.angle_beta   90.00
_cell.angle_gamma   90.00
#
_symmetry.space_group_name_H-M   'P 1'
#
loop_
_entity.id
_entity.type
_entity.pdbx_description
1 polymer ?
#
loop_
_entity_poly.entity_id
_entity_poly.type
_entity_poly.pdbx_seq_one_letter_code
_entity_poly.pdbx_strand_id
1 'polypeptide(L)'
;MDFSLSEEQRLAIDGWRRHLQHNVLPITSAHLDSPFPKDVALELLRLTIPYGVGTGWIPEADGGAGLDFLTSGLLFEELSRTSADLAGVAWITEGSALKIHSGALPAIKERYLPRLMSGEIIGCQATSEPESGSSVREIKTRAKRDGKNYIITGEKLWTSNATIADFVLVLTRTDEQQYTIFLVDRHEHGFETREISKLGLNAW
;
A
#
# COMPACT_ATOMS: atom_id res chain seq x y z
N MET A 1 22.25 3.33 24.89
CA MET A 1 21.64 2.93 23.61
C MET A 1 22.29 3.81 22.57
N ASP A 2 22.91 3.26 21.54
CA ASP A 2 23.57 4.01 20.46
C ASP A 2 22.57 4.17 19.32
N PHE A 3 22.31 5.41 18.91
CA PHE A 3 21.43 5.77 17.80
C PHE A 3 22.21 6.26 16.58
N SER A 4 23.55 6.07 16.58
CA SER A 4 24.35 6.44 15.42
C SER A 4 24.05 5.51 14.23
N LEU A 5 23.93 6.10 13.05
CA LEU A 5 23.76 5.34 11.82
C LEU A 5 25.07 4.69 11.39
N SER A 6 24.97 3.48 10.81
CA SER A 6 26.10 2.85 10.15
C SER A 6 26.56 3.68 8.92
N GLU A 7 27.77 3.41 8.43
CA GLU A 7 28.27 4.06 7.22
C GLU A 7 27.39 3.70 6.01
N GLU A 8 26.98 2.44 5.90
CA GLU A 8 26.08 1.96 4.85
C GLU A 8 24.74 2.67 4.88
N GLN A 9 24.13 2.81 6.06
CA GLN A 9 22.87 3.56 6.21
C GLN A 9 23.01 5.01 5.80
N ARG A 10 24.12 5.68 6.18
CA ARG A 10 24.38 7.08 5.76
C ARG A 10 24.50 7.20 4.25
N LEU A 11 25.28 6.31 3.60
CA LEU A 11 25.44 6.31 2.14
C LEU A 11 24.11 6.05 1.43
N ALA A 12 23.30 5.11 1.93
CA ALA A 12 21.98 4.82 1.38
C ALA A 12 21.05 6.04 1.47
N ILE A 13 20.98 6.70 2.65
CA ILE A 13 20.18 7.90 2.85
C ILE A 13 20.65 9.05 1.94
N ASP A 14 21.95 9.29 1.83
CA ASP A 14 22.47 10.37 0.99
C ASP A 14 22.21 10.13 -0.50
N GLY A 15 22.33 8.88 -0.94
CA GLY A 15 21.96 8.48 -2.31
C GLY A 15 20.48 8.69 -2.57
N TRP A 16 19.65 8.23 -1.62
CA TRP A 16 18.19 8.37 -1.65
C TRP A 16 17.75 9.83 -1.70
N ARG A 17 18.28 10.69 -0.83
CA ARG A 17 17.98 12.13 -0.83
C ARG A 17 18.25 12.79 -2.17
N ARG A 18 19.42 12.51 -2.78
CA ARG A 18 19.74 13.03 -4.12
C ARG A 18 18.74 12.57 -5.16
N HIS A 19 18.37 11.29 -5.15
CA HIS A 19 17.37 10.75 -6.04
C HIS A 19 16.00 11.42 -5.87
N LEU A 20 15.56 11.55 -4.62
CA LEU A 20 14.28 12.21 -4.30
C LEU A 20 14.24 13.65 -4.81
N GLN A 21 15.29 14.42 -4.59
CA GLN A 21 15.38 15.83 -5.03
C GLN A 21 15.33 15.98 -6.54
N HIS A 22 15.99 15.09 -7.28
CA HIS A 22 16.13 15.24 -8.73
C HIS A 22 15.00 14.58 -9.51
N ASN A 23 14.46 13.46 -9.04
CA ASN A 23 13.53 12.65 -9.82
C ASN A 23 12.09 12.62 -9.24
N VAL A 24 11.93 12.78 -7.94
CA VAL A 24 10.62 12.65 -7.27
C VAL A 24 10.00 14.00 -6.98
N LEU A 25 10.74 14.91 -6.35
CA LEU A 25 10.24 16.22 -5.94
C LEU A 25 9.63 17.05 -7.08
N PRO A 26 10.21 17.09 -8.29
CA PRO A 26 9.61 17.86 -9.40
C PRO A 26 8.20 17.36 -9.78
N ILE A 27 7.99 16.03 -9.74
CA ILE A 27 6.69 15.43 -10.08
C ILE A 27 5.70 15.67 -8.95
N THR A 28 6.09 15.38 -7.70
CA THR A 28 5.18 15.54 -6.54
C THR A 28 4.80 16.99 -6.29
N SER A 29 5.71 17.95 -6.55
CA SER A 29 5.43 19.39 -6.40
C SER A 29 4.35 19.90 -7.36
N ALA A 30 4.14 19.23 -8.48
CA ALA A 30 3.06 19.58 -9.43
C ALA A 30 1.68 19.11 -8.95
N HIS A 31 1.61 18.30 -7.88
CA HIS A 31 0.37 17.68 -7.38
C HIS A 31 0.10 17.94 -5.89
N LEU A 32 0.60 19.06 -5.33
CA LEU A 32 0.49 19.35 -3.88
C LEU A 32 -0.96 19.42 -3.36
N ASP A 33 -1.89 19.87 -4.20
CA ASP A 33 -3.28 20.14 -3.81
C ASP A 33 -4.29 19.25 -4.58
N SER A 34 -3.83 18.22 -5.26
CA SER A 34 -4.69 17.34 -6.06
C SER A 34 -4.28 15.87 -5.95
N PRO A 35 -5.25 14.94 -6.03
CA PRO A 35 -4.93 13.51 -6.04
C PRO A 35 -3.97 13.17 -7.18
N PHE A 36 -3.03 12.25 -6.91
CA PHE A 36 -2.19 11.70 -7.97
C PHE A 36 -3.06 10.95 -8.98
N PRO A 37 -3.00 11.29 -10.28
CA PRO A 37 -3.49 10.38 -11.31
C PRO A 37 -2.79 9.02 -11.17
N LYS A 38 -3.49 7.94 -11.52
CA LYS A 38 -2.96 6.58 -11.36
C LYS A 38 -1.63 6.35 -12.07
N ASP A 39 -1.48 6.86 -13.27
CA ASP A 39 -0.24 6.77 -14.07
C ASP A 39 0.92 7.49 -13.39
N VAL A 40 0.68 8.66 -12.83
CA VAL A 40 1.67 9.43 -12.04
C VAL A 40 2.05 8.66 -10.77
N ALA A 41 1.09 8.09 -10.05
CA ALA A 41 1.37 7.29 -8.85
C ALA A 41 2.22 6.04 -9.18
N LEU A 42 1.93 5.37 -10.29
CA LEU A 42 2.73 4.23 -10.78
C LEU A 42 4.14 4.64 -11.22
N GLU A 43 4.28 5.78 -11.90
CA GLU A 43 5.59 6.35 -12.25
C GLU A 43 6.42 6.63 -10.99
N LEU A 44 5.83 7.31 -10.01
CA LEU A 44 6.47 7.63 -8.75
C LEU A 44 6.87 6.37 -7.97
N LEU A 45 6.02 5.35 -7.90
CA LEU A 45 6.36 4.07 -7.26
C LEU A 45 7.56 3.40 -7.93
N ARG A 46 7.64 3.40 -9.26
CA ARG A 46 8.80 2.85 -9.99
C ARG A 46 10.10 3.57 -9.68
N LEU A 47 10.03 4.85 -9.33
CA LEU A 47 11.20 5.62 -8.87
C LEU A 47 11.64 5.27 -7.45
N THR A 48 10.73 4.75 -6.60
CA THR A 48 11.04 4.39 -5.21
C THR A 48 11.52 2.95 -5.03
N ILE A 49 11.02 2.03 -5.85
CA ILE A 49 11.30 0.59 -5.76
C ILE A 49 12.80 0.23 -5.81
N PRO A 50 13.64 0.83 -6.68
CA PRO A 50 15.09 0.52 -6.72
C PRO A 50 15.85 0.82 -5.42
N TYR A 51 15.25 1.62 -4.53
CA TYR A 51 15.78 1.93 -3.21
C TYR A 51 15.13 1.08 -2.10
N GLY A 52 14.30 0.11 -2.46
CA GLY A 52 13.60 -0.77 -1.52
C GLY A 52 12.36 -0.15 -0.89
N VAL A 53 11.92 1.04 -1.32
CA VAL A 53 10.67 1.64 -0.82
C VAL A 53 9.50 1.13 -1.66
N GLY A 54 8.58 0.43 -1.02
CA GLY A 54 7.47 -0.28 -1.66
C GLY A 54 7.67 -1.80 -1.76
N THR A 55 8.88 -2.29 -1.47
CA THR A 55 9.25 -3.72 -1.52
C THR A 55 10.22 -4.14 -0.42
N GLY A 56 10.56 -3.23 0.47
CA GLY A 56 11.67 -3.35 1.40
C GLY A 56 11.58 -4.55 2.34
N TRP A 57 10.41 -4.86 2.83
CA TRP A 57 10.20 -5.92 3.82
C TRP A 57 10.04 -7.33 3.23
N ILE A 58 9.93 -7.45 1.92
CA ILE A 58 9.88 -8.75 1.26
C ILE A 58 11.32 -9.27 1.11
N PRO A 59 11.59 -10.55 1.47
CA PRO A 59 12.92 -11.13 1.35
C PRO A 59 13.46 -11.08 -0.08
N GLU A 60 14.78 -10.94 -0.24
CA GLU A 60 15.44 -10.98 -1.57
C GLU A 60 15.15 -12.27 -2.33
N ALA A 61 15.08 -13.40 -1.64
CA ALA A 61 14.74 -14.70 -2.24
C ALA A 61 13.35 -14.71 -2.90
N ASP A 62 12.46 -13.80 -2.47
CA ASP A 62 11.10 -13.64 -2.99
C ASP A 62 10.96 -12.39 -3.87
N GLY A 63 12.08 -11.78 -4.26
CA GLY A 63 12.16 -10.64 -5.17
C GLY A 63 12.03 -9.28 -4.52
N GLY A 64 12.00 -9.19 -3.18
CA GLY A 64 12.02 -7.93 -2.43
C GLY A 64 13.41 -7.39 -2.21
N ALA A 65 13.55 -6.31 -1.43
CA ALA A 65 14.84 -5.72 -1.09
C ALA A 65 15.44 -6.26 0.22
N GLY A 66 14.71 -7.03 1.03
CA GLY A 66 15.19 -7.68 2.24
C GLY A 66 15.70 -6.70 3.32
N LEU A 67 15.20 -5.46 3.33
CA LEU A 67 15.65 -4.43 4.26
C LEU A 67 15.23 -4.73 5.69
N ASP A 68 16.10 -4.40 6.64
CA ASP A 68 15.72 -4.34 8.04
C ASP A 68 14.77 -3.15 8.31
N PHE A 69 14.02 -3.24 9.43
CA PHE A 69 13.01 -2.23 9.78
C PHE A 69 13.59 -0.84 10.01
N LEU A 70 14.82 -0.73 10.54
CA LEU A 70 15.44 0.55 10.78
C LEU A 70 15.81 1.23 9.45
N THR A 71 16.48 0.51 8.58
CA THR A 71 16.86 1.02 7.24
C THR A 71 15.63 1.40 6.44
N SER A 72 14.61 0.55 6.41
CA SER A 72 13.34 0.86 5.75
C SER A 72 12.68 2.13 6.34
N GLY A 73 12.65 2.24 7.67
CA GLY A 73 12.11 3.43 8.36
C GLY A 73 12.84 4.71 7.99
N LEU A 74 14.19 4.67 7.91
CA LEU A 74 15.00 5.82 7.51
C LEU A 74 14.71 6.26 6.06
N LEU A 75 14.54 5.32 5.14
CA LEU A 75 14.17 5.63 3.75
C LEU A 75 12.76 6.21 3.65
N PHE A 76 11.79 5.67 4.41
CA PHE A 76 10.43 6.24 4.48
C PHE A 76 10.41 7.62 5.13
N GLU A 77 11.24 7.90 6.13
CA GLU A 77 11.37 9.23 6.72
C GLU A 77 11.80 10.26 5.66
N GLU A 78 12.83 9.96 4.87
CA GLU A 78 13.29 10.85 3.81
C GLU A 78 12.25 11.03 2.70
N LEU A 79 11.55 9.96 2.32
CA LEU A 79 10.44 10.06 1.37
C LEU A 79 9.32 10.96 1.91
N SER A 80 8.95 10.79 3.18
CA SER A 80 7.91 11.60 3.83
C SER A 80 8.27 13.08 3.92
N ARG A 81 9.56 13.41 4.11
CA ARG A 81 10.07 14.78 4.07
C ARG A 81 9.96 15.40 2.67
N THR A 82 10.06 14.58 1.63
CA THR A 82 9.95 15.03 0.23
C THR A 82 8.49 15.09 -0.22
N SER A 83 7.71 14.04 0.05
CA SER A 83 6.28 13.94 -0.25
C SER A 83 5.61 12.96 0.69
N ALA A 84 4.85 13.47 1.66
CA ALA A 84 4.08 12.65 2.59
C ALA A 84 2.98 11.84 1.84
N ASP A 85 2.40 12.41 0.80
CA ASP A 85 1.41 11.73 -0.05
C ASP A 85 2.00 10.50 -0.74
N LEU A 86 3.16 10.64 -1.38
CA LEU A 86 3.83 9.51 -2.02
C LEU A 86 4.27 8.46 -0.99
N ALA A 87 4.74 8.89 0.18
CA ALA A 87 5.07 7.97 1.26
C ALA A 87 3.85 7.14 1.67
N GLY A 88 2.66 7.76 1.74
CA GLY A 88 1.41 7.08 1.99
C GLY A 88 1.05 6.06 0.90
N VAL A 89 1.15 6.45 -0.37
CA VAL A 89 0.90 5.55 -1.51
C VAL A 89 1.83 4.34 -1.48
N ALA A 90 3.14 4.57 -1.27
CA ALA A 90 4.15 3.52 -1.20
C ALA A 90 3.92 2.58 0.01
N TRP A 91 3.64 3.14 1.19
CA TRP A 91 3.39 2.39 2.42
C TRP A 91 2.21 1.41 2.29
N ILE A 92 1.08 1.87 1.76
CA ILE A 92 -0.10 1.02 1.59
C ILE A 92 0.11 -0.04 0.52
N THR A 93 0.83 0.29 -0.56
CA THR A 93 1.17 -0.67 -1.62
C THR A 93 2.09 -1.77 -1.09
N GLU A 94 3.15 -1.40 -0.35
CA GLU A 94 4.07 -2.34 0.31
C GLU A 94 3.36 -3.20 1.36
N GLY A 95 2.51 -2.60 2.20
CA GLY A 95 1.71 -3.33 3.17
C GLY A 95 0.73 -4.32 2.51
N SER A 96 0.24 -4.03 1.31
CA SER A 96 -0.58 -4.95 0.52
C SER A 96 0.27 -6.11 -0.02
N ALA A 97 1.47 -5.82 -0.54
CA ALA A 97 2.41 -6.83 -0.98
C ALA A 97 2.82 -7.77 0.16
N LEU A 98 3.13 -7.22 1.34
CA LEU A 98 3.49 -7.99 2.52
C LEU A 98 2.36 -8.92 3.01
N LYS A 99 1.11 -8.45 3.00
CA LYS A 99 -0.05 -9.29 3.34
C LYS A 99 -0.27 -10.41 2.34
N ILE A 100 -0.10 -10.13 1.05
CA ILE A 100 -0.17 -11.17 0.01
C ILE A 100 0.97 -12.16 0.20
N HIS A 101 2.20 -11.68 0.38
CA HIS A 101 3.38 -12.53 0.60
C HIS A 101 3.19 -13.45 1.81
N SER A 102 2.73 -12.95 2.94
CA SER A 102 2.64 -13.73 4.18
C SER A 102 1.42 -14.66 4.26
N GLY A 103 0.28 -14.27 3.69
CA GLY A 103 -1.00 -14.94 3.98
C GLY A 103 -1.84 -15.38 2.78
N ALA A 104 -1.50 -14.99 1.54
CA ALA A 104 -2.33 -15.33 0.41
C ALA A 104 -2.10 -16.76 -0.14
N LEU A 105 -3.09 -17.28 -0.83
CA LEU A 105 -2.98 -18.54 -1.57
C LEU A 105 -1.90 -18.43 -2.67
N PRO A 106 -1.22 -19.55 -3.04
CA PRO A 106 -0.14 -19.52 -4.02
C PRO A 106 -0.52 -18.85 -5.36
N ALA A 107 -1.68 -19.14 -5.90
CA ALA A 107 -2.15 -18.53 -7.15
C ALA A 107 -2.33 -16.99 -7.06
N ILE A 108 -2.69 -16.48 -5.89
CA ILE A 108 -2.79 -15.03 -5.64
C ILE A 108 -1.40 -14.40 -5.56
N LYS A 109 -0.47 -15.06 -4.86
CA LYS A 109 0.93 -14.61 -4.79
C LYS A 109 1.55 -14.52 -6.18
N GLU A 110 1.45 -15.59 -6.94
CA GLU A 110 2.00 -15.67 -8.31
C GLU A 110 1.43 -14.58 -9.23
N ARG A 111 0.15 -14.27 -9.11
CA ARG A 111 -0.51 -13.29 -9.97
C ARG A 111 -0.24 -11.85 -9.59
N TYR A 112 -0.24 -11.51 -8.30
CA TYR A 112 -0.25 -10.11 -7.84
C TYR A 112 1.10 -9.62 -7.32
N LEU A 113 1.89 -10.48 -6.67
CA LEU A 113 3.10 -10.05 -5.98
C LEU A 113 4.17 -9.49 -6.92
N PRO A 114 4.53 -10.14 -8.05
CA PRO A 114 5.51 -9.59 -8.98
C PRO A 114 5.08 -8.23 -9.55
N ARG A 115 3.80 -8.06 -9.83
CA ARG A 115 3.25 -6.83 -10.40
C ARG A 115 3.23 -5.67 -9.40
N LEU A 116 2.99 -5.95 -8.12
CA LEU A 116 3.14 -4.97 -7.04
C LEU A 116 4.60 -4.55 -6.89
N MET A 117 5.51 -5.51 -6.84
CA MET A 117 6.93 -5.26 -6.64
C MET A 117 7.62 -4.57 -7.83
N SER A 118 7.02 -4.65 -9.03
CA SER A 118 7.50 -3.91 -10.21
C SER A 118 6.88 -2.52 -10.38
N GLY A 119 5.91 -2.14 -9.52
CA GLY A 119 5.15 -0.90 -9.68
C GLY A 119 4.25 -0.90 -10.92
N GLU A 120 3.74 -2.08 -11.31
CA GLU A 120 2.76 -2.23 -12.40
C GLU A 120 1.33 -2.00 -11.90
N ILE A 121 1.05 -2.36 -10.65
CA ILE A 121 -0.27 -2.24 -10.01
C ILE A 121 -0.16 -1.62 -8.61
N ILE A 122 -1.27 -1.05 -8.17
CA ILE A 122 -1.45 -0.47 -6.84
C ILE A 122 -2.47 -1.29 -6.07
N GLY A 123 -2.13 -1.66 -4.83
CA GLY A 123 -3.05 -2.30 -3.88
C GLY A 123 -3.57 -1.33 -2.83
N CYS A 124 -4.72 -1.64 -2.27
CA CYS A 124 -5.23 -0.98 -1.08
C CYS A 124 -5.78 -1.97 -0.05
N GLN A 125 -6.03 -1.47 1.17
CA GLN A 125 -6.46 -2.28 2.29
C GLN A 125 -7.67 -1.62 2.96
N ALA A 126 -8.79 -2.34 3.01
CA ALA A 126 -10.06 -1.86 3.50
C ALA A 126 -10.47 -2.61 4.78
N THR A 127 -10.20 -1.98 5.93
CA THR A 127 -10.49 -2.55 7.26
C THR A 127 -11.58 -1.77 7.97
N SER A 128 -11.39 -0.46 8.15
CA SER A 128 -12.27 0.42 8.91
C SER A 128 -13.63 0.60 8.23
N GLU A 129 -14.66 0.81 9.04
CA GLU A 129 -16.02 1.11 8.63
C GLU A 129 -16.51 2.40 9.30
N PRO A 130 -17.61 3.02 8.84
CA PRO A 130 -18.14 4.23 9.48
C PRO A 130 -18.36 4.10 10.98
N GLU A 131 -18.75 2.92 11.47
CA GLU A 131 -19.06 2.66 12.87
C GLU A 131 -18.01 1.79 13.58
N SER A 132 -16.97 1.32 12.88
CA SER A 132 -15.96 0.42 13.45
C SER A 132 -14.56 0.75 12.94
N GLY A 133 -13.68 1.13 13.86
CA GLY A 133 -12.25 1.37 13.62
C GLY A 133 -11.38 0.34 14.34
N SER A 134 -10.95 0.68 15.56
CA SER A 134 -10.08 -0.19 16.37
C SER A 134 -10.73 -1.50 16.80
N SER A 135 -12.04 -1.53 16.92
CA SER A 135 -12.80 -2.73 17.26
C SER A 135 -13.15 -3.54 16.02
N VAL A 136 -12.21 -4.35 15.54
CA VAL A 136 -12.42 -5.24 14.38
C VAL A 136 -13.62 -6.18 14.56
N ARG A 137 -13.99 -6.49 15.82
CA ARG A 137 -15.12 -7.37 16.14
C ARG A 137 -16.47 -6.79 15.73
N GLU A 138 -16.56 -5.49 15.56
CA GLU A 138 -17.80 -4.77 15.24
C GLU A 138 -18.02 -4.51 13.75
N ILE A 139 -17.10 -4.98 12.88
CA ILE A 139 -17.26 -4.81 11.44
C ILE A 139 -18.55 -5.48 10.95
N LYS A 140 -19.24 -4.77 10.06
CA LYS A 140 -20.52 -5.17 9.46
C LYS A 140 -20.36 -5.73 8.04
N THR A 141 -19.27 -5.42 7.34
CA THR A 141 -18.99 -5.99 6.02
C THR A 141 -18.93 -7.51 6.11
N ARG A 142 -19.77 -8.17 5.31
CA ARG A 142 -19.96 -9.62 5.34
C ARG A 142 -19.62 -10.24 4.00
N ALA A 143 -19.05 -11.44 4.07
CA ALA A 143 -18.88 -12.31 2.92
C ALA A 143 -19.76 -13.56 3.12
N LYS A 144 -20.79 -13.68 2.28
CA LYS A 144 -21.71 -14.84 2.28
C LYS A 144 -21.32 -15.79 1.15
N ARG A 145 -21.18 -17.09 1.50
CA ARG A 145 -20.88 -18.11 0.49
C ARG A 145 -22.06 -18.30 -0.46
N ASP A 146 -21.75 -18.34 -1.74
CA ASP A 146 -22.68 -18.64 -2.85
C ASP A 146 -22.04 -19.67 -3.78
N GLY A 147 -22.33 -20.93 -3.55
CA GLY A 147 -21.71 -22.05 -4.25
C GLY A 147 -20.18 -22.08 -4.05
N LYS A 148 -19.45 -21.85 -5.13
CA LYS A 148 -17.97 -21.78 -5.12
C LYS A 148 -17.45 -20.34 -4.86
N ASN A 149 -18.34 -19.35 -4.89
CA ASN A 149 -18.02 -17.93 -4.76
C ASN A 149 -18.40 -17.39 -3.39
N TYR A 150 -18.08 -16.11 -3.17
CA TYR A 150 -18.55 -15.32 -2.04
C TYR A 150 -19.15 -14.02 -2.55
N ILE A 151 -20.28 -13.62 -1.97
CA ILE A 151 -20.87 -12.31 -2.17
C ILE A 151 -20.45 -11.45 -0.99
N ILE A 152 -19.73 -10.35 -1.28
CA ILE A 152 -19.28 -9.41 -0.27
C ILE A 152 -20.22 -8.21 -0.29
N THR A 153 -20.73 -7.83 0.88
CA THR A 153 -21.61 -6.68 1.05
C THR A 153 -21.16 -5.85 2.25
N GLY A 154 -21.01 -4.55 2.07
CA GLY A 154 -20.64 -3.62 3.13
C GLY A 154 -20.01 -2.36 2.58
N GLU A 155 -19.64 -1.47 3.48
CA GLU A 155 -18.98 -0.20 3.20
C GLU A 155 -17.72 -0.09 4.08
N LYS A 156 -16.65 0.44 3.51
CA LYS A 156 -15.40 0.71 4.20
C LYS A 156 -15.09 2.20 4.14
N LEU A 157 -14.39 2.70 5.14
CA LEU A 157 -14.05 4.10 5.29
C LEU A 157 -12.54 4.27 5.49
N TRP A 158 -12.00 5.40 5.08
CA TRP A 158 -10.57 5.74 5.21
C TRP A 158 -9.64 4.75 4.51
N THR A 159 -10.06 4.27 3.33
CA THR A 159 -9.27 3.31 2.55
C THR A 159 -8.33 4.06 1.63
N SER A 160 -7.11 4.20 2.07
CA SER A 160 -6.03 4.83 1.31
C SER A 160 -5.75 4.10 0.00
N ASN A 161 -5.38 4.81 -1.04
CA ASN A 161 -5.19 4.33 -2.42
C ASN A 161 -6.48 3.82 -3.11
N ALA A 162 -7.65 3.81 -2.46
CA ALA A 162 -8.82 3.13 -2.99
C ALA A 162 -9.25 3.62 -4.38
N THR A 163 -9.08 4.91 -4.68
CA THR A 163 -9.48 5.51 -5.97
C THR A 163 -8.61 5.06 -7.13
N ILE A 164 -7.33 4.79 -6.88
CA ILE A 164 -6.32 4.41 -7.89
C ILE A 164 -5.92 2.93 -7.87
N ALA A 165 -6.37 2.15 -6.86
CA ALA A 165 -5.99 0.76 -6.68
C ALA A 165 -6.56 -0.16 -7.76
N ASP A 166 -5.78 -1.18 -8.13
CA ASP A 166 -6.19 -2.28 -9.02
C ASP A 166 -6.98 -3.35 -8.29
N PHE A 167 -6.71 -3.51 -6.99
CA PHE A 167 -7.42 -4.44 -6.13
C PHE A 167 -7.48 -3.90 -4.70
N VAL A 168 -8.41 -4.44 -3.93
CA VAL A 168 -8.53 -4.18 -2.49
C VAL A 168 -8.42 -5.47 -1.69
N LEU A 169 -7.65 -5.42 -0.61
CA LEU A 169 -7.68 -6.43 0.45
C LEU A 169 -8.75 -6.01 1.47
N VAL A 170 -9.93 -6.62 1.39
CA VAL A 170 -11.07 -6.25 2.21
C VAL A 170 -11.27 -7.23 3.36
N LEU A 171 -11.25 -6.71 4.59
CA LEU A 171 -11.57 -7.48 5.80
C LEU A 171 -13.08 -7.63 5.92
N THR A 172 -13.55 -8.87 6.00
CA THR A 172 -14.97 -9.22 6.09
C THR A 172 -15.23 -10.17 7.23
N ARG A 173 -16.47 -10.20 7.72
CA ARG A 173 -16.98 -11.25 8.59
C ARG A 173 -17.56 -12.37 7.72
N THR A 174 -17.08 -13.59 7.88
CA THR A 174 -17.57 -14.78 7.19
C THR A 174 -18.52 -15.62 8.04
N ASP A 175 -18.41 -15.50 9.38
CA ASP A 175 -19.28 -16.14 10.37
C ASP A 175 -19.31 -15.27 11.64
N GLU A 176 -20.05 -15.66 12.67
CA GLU A 176 -20.19 -14.86 13.91
C GLU A 176 -18.86 -14.49 14.57
N GLN A 177 -17.87 -15.37 14.49
CA GLN A 177 -16.54 -15.16 15.07
C GLN A 177 -15.38 -15.35 14.08
N GLN A 178 -15.67 -15.43 12.77
CA GLN A 178 -14.65 -15.63 11.76
C GLN A 178 -14.50 -14.41 10.87
N TYR A 179 -13.25 -14.06 10.60
CA TYR A 179 -12.88 -12.95 9.74
C TYR A 179 -11.95 -13.44 8.63
N THR A 180 -12.18 -12.98 7.44
CA THR A 180 -11.39 -13.33 6.27
C THR A 180 -11.05 -12.08 5.48
N ILE A 181 -9.81 -11.99 5.01
CA ILE A 181 -9.42 -10.96 4.05
C ILE A 181 -9.59 -11.54 2.65
N PHE A 182 -10.42 -10.89 1.85
CA PHE A 182 -10.60 -11.21 0.43
C PHE A 182 -9.80 -10.22 -0.41
N LEU A 183 -9.16 -10.72 -1.46
CA LEU A 183 -8.66 -9.89 -2.54
C LEU A 183 -9.79 -9.72 -3.56
N VAL A 184 -10.23 -8.48 -3.76
CA VAL A 184 -11.24 -8.12 -4.76
C VAL A 184 -10.56 -7.32 -5.85
N ASP A 185 -10.44 -7.91 -7.03
CA ASP A 185 -9.86 -7.27 -8.21
C ASP A 185 -10.88 -6.28 -8.81
N ARG A 186 -10.43 -5.06 -9.10
CA ARG A 186 -11.30 -4.02 -9.65
C ARG A 186 -11.86 -4.36 -11.03
N HIS A 187 -11.04 -5.00 -11.85
CA HIS A 187 -11.40 -5.30 -13.25
C HIS A 187 -12.27 -6.54 -13.38
N GLU A 188 -12.15 -7.50 -12.44
CA GLU A 188 -12.91 -8.75 -12.47
C GLU A 188 -14.24 -8.68 -11.71
N HIS A 189 -14.24 -7.99 -10.58
CA HIS A 189 -15.38 -8.01 -9.64
C HIS A 189 -15.98 -6.63 -9.40
N GLY A 190 -15.17 -5.58 -9.61
CA GLY A 190 -15.59 -4.21 -9.34
C GLY A 190 -15.74 -3.88 -7.86
N PHE A 191 -15.53 -2.62 -7.54
CA PHE A 191 -15.94 -1.98 -6.29
C PHE A 191 -16.00 -0.47 -6.52
N GLU A 192 -16.93 0.18 -5.86
CA GLU A 192 -17.11 1.62 -5.96
C GLU A 192 -16.26 2.35 -4.94
N THR A 193 -15.74 3.51 -5.32
CA THR A 193 -14.94 4.35 -4.44
C THR A 193 -15.38 5.80 -4.54
N ARG A 194 -15.24 6.52 -3.42
CA ARG A 194 -15.53 7.93 -3.32
C ARG A 194 -14.42 8.63 -2.55
N GLU A 195 -13.95 9.74 -3.08
CA GLU A 195 -13.03 10.61 -2.36
C GLU A 195 -13.67 11.23 -1.12
N ILE A 196 -12.84 11.42 -0.10
CA ILE A 196 -13.21 12.08 1.14
C ILE A 196 -12.37 13.35 1.25
N SER A 197 -13.02 14.49 1.46
CA SER A 197 -12.31 15.75 1.70
C SER A 197 -11.47 15.67 2.98
N LYS A 198 -10.22 16.08 2.89
CA LYS A 198 -9.20 15.98 3.96
C LYS A 198 -8.50 17.32 4.14
N LEU A 199 -7.91 17.53 5.32
CA LEU A 199 -7.09 18.73 5.60
C LEU A 199 -5.66 18.60 5.04
N GLY A 200 -5.20 17.41 4.77
CA GLY A 200 -3.86 17.13 4.24
C GLY A 200 -3.82 15.77 3.56
N LEU A 201 -2.66 15.42 3.01
CA LEU A 201 -2.48 14.23 2.19
C LEU A 201 -3.47 14.21 1.01
N ASN A 202 -3.54 15.33 0.30
CA ASN A 202 -4.55 15.55 -0.74
C ASN A 202 -4.23 14.82 -2.04
N ALA A 203 -2.96 14.50 -2.27
CA ALA A 203 -2.54 13.72 -3.42
C ALA A 203 -2.65 12.18 -3.22
N TRP A 204 -3.14 11.75 -2.04
CA TRP A 204 -3.24 10.35 -1.64
C TRP A 204 -4.64 9.93 -1.25
#